data_72427d43f89faa9be2be7324de4a939c
#
_entry.id   72427d43f89faa9be2be7324de4a939c
#
_cell.length_a   1.000
_cell.length_b   1.000
_cell.length_c   1.000
_cell.angle_alpha   90.00
_cell.angle_beta   90.00
_cell.angle_gamma   90.00
#
_symmetry.space_group_name_H-M   'P 1'
#
loop_
_entity.id
_entity.type
_entity.pdbx_description
1 polymer ?
#
loop_
_entity_poly.entity_id
_entity_poly.type
_entity_poly.pdbx_seq_one_letter_code
_entity_poly.pdbx_strand_id
1 'polypeptide(L)'
;MDKLRVAVVGYGNVGRYALEAVQAAPDMELVGVVRRKVLAATPPELTGVRVVTDISQLEGVQGALLCVPTRSVPEYAEAMLRRGIHTVDSYDIHGDLADLRRRLDPVAREHGAAAVISAGWDPGTDSIIRALLE
;
A
#
# COMPACT_ATOMS: atom_id res chain seq x y z
N MET A 1 19.15 -4.89 12.66
CA MET A 1 18.61 -4.72 11.30
C MET A 1 17.67 -3.53 11.29
N ASP A 2 17.85 -2.63 10.34
CA ASP A 2 17.00 -1.47 10.23
C ASP A 2 15.57 -1.89 9.84
N LYS A 3 14.60 -1.20 10.43
CA LYS A 3 13.20 -1.45 10.09
C LYS A 3 12.86 -0.89 8.71
N LEU A 4 12.00 -1.58 7.99
CA LEU A 4 11.43 -1.09 6.74
C LEU A 4 10.48 0.08 7.04
N ARG A 5 10.69 1.20 6.39
CA ARG A 5 9.89 2.43 6.59
C ARG A 5 8.68 2.40 5.68
N VAL A 6 7.50 2.31 6.28
CA VAL A 6 6.24 2.05 5.57
C VAL A 6 5.23 3.17 5.81
N ALA A 7 4.51 3.54 4.76
CA ALA A 7 3.35 4.43 4.84
C ALA A 7 2.07 3.65 4.50
N VAL A 8 0.99 4.00 5.16
CA VAL A 8 -0.36 3.53 4.81
C VAL A 8 -1.02 4.61 3.96
N VAL A 9 -1.42 4.26 2.75
CA VAL A 9 -2.07 5.17 1.80
C VAL A 9 -3.54 4.83 1.72
N GLY A 10 -4.39 5.75 2.18
CA GLY A 10 -5.81 5.53 2.35
C GLY A 10 -6.14 5.09 3.78
N TYR A 11 -7.24 5.62 4.31
CA TYR A 11 -7.61 5.33 5.70
C TYR A 11 -9.12 5.11 5.86
N GLY A 12 -9.61 4.05 5.22
CA GLY A 12 -10.90 3.43 5.51
C GLY A 12 -10.69 2.22 6.42
N ASN A 13 -11.57 1.24 6.36
CA ASN A 13 -11.47 0.04 7.20
C ASN A 13 -10.16 -0.73 6.95
N VAL A 14 -9.79 -0.92 5.68
CA VAL A 14 -8.55 -1.65 5.34
C VAL A 14 -7.32 -0.89 5.81
N GLY A 15 -7.29 0.42 5.62
CA GLY A 15 -6.17 1.26 6.07
C GLY A 15 -6.00 1.24 7.59
N ARG A 16 -7.09 1.23 8.32
CA ARG A 16 -7.07 1.12 9.79
C ARG A 16 -6.44 -0.20 10.26
N TYR A 17 -6.83 -1.32 9.65
CA TYR A 17 -6.25 -2.62 9.99
C TYR A 17 -4.79 -2.74 9.51
N ALA A 18 -4.46 -2.15 8.36
CA ALA A 18 -3.08 -2.07 7.90
C ALA A 18 -2.19 -1.28 8.87
N LEU A 19 -2.71 -0.18 9.41
CA LEU A 19 -2.04 0.61 10.45
C LEU A 19 -1.68 -0.27 11.65
N GLU A 20 -2.65 -1.01 12.18
CA GLU A 20 -2.45 -1.90 13.31
C GLU A 20 -1.40 -2.98 12.99
N ALA A 21 -1.47 -3.56 11.80
CA ALA A 21 -0.53 -4.59 11.36
C ALA A 21 0.92 -4.07 11.27
N VAL A 22 1.10 -2.88 10.71
CA VAL A 22 2.44 -2.26 10.63
C VAL A 22 2.99 -1.95 12.01
N GLN A 23 2.16 -1.39 12.88
CA GLN A 23 2.57 -1.07 14.25
C GLN A 23 2.93 -2.30 15.07
N ALA A 24 2.29 -3.43 14.79
CA ALA A 24 2.59 -4.70 15.47
C ALA A 24 3.80 -5.44 14.86
N ALA A 25 4.20 -5.11 13.65
CA ALA A 25 5.30 -5.78 12.96
C ALA A 25 6.66 -5.33 13.52
N PRO A 26 7.50 -6.26 14.00
CA PRO A 26 8.77 -5.88 14.63
C PRO A 26 9.83 -5.37 13.64
N ASP A 27 9.64 -5.64 12.34
CA ASP A 27 10.56 -5.29 11.25
C ASP A 27 10.10 -4.08 10.44
N MET A 28 9.01 -3.44 10.84
CA MET A 28 8.46 -2.27 10.15
C MET A 28 8.37 -1.05 11.07
N GLU A 29 8.57 0.12 10.48
CA GLU A 29 8.34 1.40 11.12
C GLU A 29 7.28 2.16 10.33
N LEU A 30 6.21 2.57 11.01
CA LEU A 30 5.18 3.39 10.40
C LEU A 30 5.69 4.83 10.27
N VAL A 31 5.85 5.31 9.03
CA VAL A 31 6.26 6.68 8.74
C VAL A 31 5.08 7.65 8.84
N GLY A 32 3.92 7.23 8.36
CA GLY A 32 2.72 8.03 8.39
C GLY A 32 1.57 7.44 7.61
N VAL A 33 0.47 8.17 7.61
CA VAL A 33 -0.76 7.84 6.88
C VAL A 33 -1.07 8.94 5.89
N VAL A 34 -1.39 8.57 4.66
CA VAL A 34 -1.82 9.50 3.61
C VAL A 34 -3.34 9.41 3.49
N ARG A 35 -4.02 10.53 3.65
CA ARG A 35 -5.49 10.65 3.51
C ARG A 35 -5.82 11.72 2.48
N ARG A 36 -6.96 11.59 1.83
CA ARG A 36 -7.45 12.62 0.91
C ARG A 36 -7.63 13.98 1.59
N LYS A 37 -8.11 13.95 2.84
CA LYS A 37 -8.34 15.14 3.65
C LYS A 37 -7.86 14.89 5.07
N VAL A 38 -7.18 15.86 5.63
CA VAL A 38 -6.91 15.89 7.07
C VAL A 38 -8.15 16.44 7.74
N LEU A 39 -8.85 15.61 8.50
CA LEU A 39 -10.06 16.02 9.21
C LEU A 39 -9.68 16.78 10.48
N ALA A 40 -10.56 17.69 10.90
CA ALA A 40 -10.39 18.44 12.15
C ALA A 40 -10.39 17.52 13.39
N ALA A 41 -11.14 16.42 13.34
CA ALA A 41 -11.14 15.39 14.36
C ALA A 41 -10.30 14.21 13.92
N THR A 42 -9.29 13.86 14.71
CA THR A 42 -8.41 12.72 14.46
C THR A 42 -8.91 11.51 15.26
N PRO A 43 -9.11 10.34 14.62
CA PRO A 43 -9.43 9.13 15.36
C PRO A 43 -8.38 8.83 16.43
N PRO A 44 -8.77 8.25 17.59
CA PRO A 44 -7.83 7.97 18.68
C PRO A 44 -6.61 7.14 18.26
N GLU A 45 -6.77 6.19 17.37
CA GLU A 45 -5.68 5.33 16.88
C GLU A 45 -4.62 6.07 16.08
N LEU A 46 -4.92 7.27 15.58
CA LEU A 46 -3.97 8.12 14.86
C LEU A 46 -3.23 9.10 15.77
N THR A 47 -3.46 9.05 17.07
CA THR A 47 -2.74 9.89 18.03
C THR A 47 -1.23 9.59 17.96
N GLY A 48 -0.44 10.63 17.71
CA GLY A 48 1.01 10.49 17.55
C GLY A 48 1.44 9.97 16.16
N VAL A 49 0.50 9.67 15.28
CA VAL A 49 0.77 9.26 13.90
C VAL A 49 0.75 10.49 13.00
N ARG A 50 1.76 10.63 12.14
CA ARG A 50 1.78 11.70 11.15
C ARG A 50 0.77 11.41 10.05
N VAL A 51 -0.19 12.31 9.87
CA VAL A 51 -1.21 12.22 8.82
C VAL A 51 -1.00 13.34 7.83
N VAL A 52 -0.88 13.01 6.57
CA VAL A 52 -0.60 13.94 5.48
C VAL A 52 -1.58 13.72 4.33
N THR A 53 -1.64 14.66 3.40
CA THR A 53 -2.49 14.58 2.21
C THR A 53 -1.76 14.09 0.96
N ASP A 54 -0.44 14.10 0.99
CA ASP A 54 0.40 13.64 -0.13
C ASP A 54 1.64 12.93 0.39
N ILE A 55 2.04 11.86 -0.29
CA ILE A 55 3.20 11.05 0.09
C ILE A 55 4.51 11.87 0.11
N SER A 56 4.60 12.92 -0.70
CA SER A 56 5.77 13.79 -0.73
C SER A 56 6.04 14.52 0.59
N GLN A 57 5.04 14.59 1.46
CA GLN A 57 5.14 15.20 2.79
C GLN A 57 5.78 14.25 3.83
N LEU A 58 6.02 13.00 3.46
CA LEU A 58 6.69 12.00 4.30
C LEU A 58 8.09 11.74 3.75
N GLU A 59 9.08 11.66 4.65
CA GLU A 59 10.47 11.43 4.26
C GLU A 59 10.88 9.97 4.49
N GLY A 60 11.69 9.44 3.58
CA GLY A 60 12.30 8.13 3.75
C GLY A 60 11.33 6.96 3.66
N VAL A 61 10.22 7.11 2.96
CA VAL A 61 9.27 6.01 2.74
C VAL A 61 9.87 5.01 1.77
N GLN A 62 9.95 3.75 2.17
CA GLN A 62 10.47 2.66 1.34
C GLN A 62 9.35 1.82 0.75
N GLY A 63 8.26 1.64 1.48
CA GLY A 63 7.10 0.88 1.03
C GLY A 63 5.79 1.58 1.36
N ALA A 64 4.79 1.40 0.50
CA ALA A 64 3.45 1.95 0.68
C ALA A 64 2.41 0.83 0.59
N LEU A 65 1.56 0.74 1.60
CA LEU A 65 0.39 -0.13 1.59
C LEU A 65 -0.77 0.67 1.00
N LEU A 66 -1.20 0.29 -0.19
CA LEU A 66 -2.24 1.01 -0.92
C LEU A 66 -3.62 0.51 -0.48
N CYS A 67 -4.20 1.19 0.48
CA CYS A 67 -5.51 0.89 1.05
C CYS A 67 -6.57 1.86 0.50
N VAL A 68 -6.55 2.04 -0.82
CA VAL A 68 -7.44 2.92 -1.56
C VAL A 68 -8.48 2.10 -2.33
N PRO A 69 -9.58 2.73 -2.82
CA PRO A 69 -10.53 2.02 -3.68
C PRO A 69 -9.82 1.37 -4.86
N THR A 70 -10.26 0.16 -5.23
CA THR A 70 -9.57 -0.66 -6.23
C THR A 70 -9.31 0.07 -7.54
N ARG A 71 -10.26 0.88 -8.01
CA ARG A 71 -10.10 1.64 -9.26
C ARG A 71 -9.04 2.73 -9.19
N SER A 72 -8.68 3.16 -7.99
CA SER A 72 -7.63 4.17 -7.78
C SER A 72 -6.23 3.56 -7.67
N VAL A 73 -6.13 2.25 -7.48
CA VAL A 73 -4.85 1.55 -7.28
C VAL A 73 -3.86 1.80 -8.41
N PRO A 74 -4.23 1.67 -9.70
CA PRO A 74 -3.25 1.83 -10.77
C PRO A 74 -2.52 3.18 -10.74
N GLU A 75 -3.23 4.27 -10.53
CA GLU A 75 -2.63 5.62 -10.49
C GLU A 75 -1.75 5.81 -9.26
N TYR A 76 -2.23 5.37 -8.08
CA TYR A 76 -1.42 5.45 -6.86
C TYR A 76 -0.17 4.60 -6.94
N ALA A 77 -0.28 3.36 -7.43
CA ALA A 77 0.86 2.46 -7.56
C ALA A 77 1.91 3.04 -8.51
N GLU A 78 1.50 3.52 -9.67
CA GLU A 78 2.43 4.12 -10.63
C GLU A 78 3.13 5.35 -10.03
N ALA A 79 2.41 6.23 -9.36
CA ALA A 79 2.97 7.42 -8.73
C ALA A 79 3.99 7.07 -7.64
N MET A 80 3.71 6.05 -6.81
CA MET A 80 4.64 5.59 -5.79
C MET A 80 5.88 4.95 -6.38
N LEU A 81 5.71 4.08 -7.37
CA LEU A 81 6.84 3.41 -8.05
C LEU A 81 7.77 4.42 -8.72
N ARG A 82 7.23 5.49 -9.33
CA ARG A 82 8.05 6.56 -9.92
C ARG A 82 8.92 7.28 -8.90
N ARG A 83 8.57 7.20 -7.62
CA ARG A 83 9.37 7.72 -6.51
C ARG A 83 10.34 6.70 -5.93
N GLY A 84 10.42 5.50 -6.51
CA GLY A 84 11.22 4.41 -5.98
C GLY A 84 10.64 3.76 -4.73
N ILE A 85 9.35 3.96 -4.47
CA ILE A 85 8.65 3.39 -3.31
C ILE A 85 8.01 2.08 -3.74
N HIS A 86 8.30 1.00 -3.02
CA HIS A 86 7.65 -0.30 -3.22
C HIS A 86 6.17 -0.22 -2.87
N THR A 87 5.33 -0.94 -3.58
CA THR A 87 3.88 -0.93 -3.34
C THR A 87 3.34 -2.32 -3.07
N VAL A 88 2.31 -2.37 -2.22
CA VAL A 88 1.48 -3.55 -2.01
C VAL A 88 0.03 -3.09 -2.09
N ASP A 89 -0.80 -3.76 -2.88
CA ASP A 89 -2.21 -3.45 -3.02
C ASP A 89 -3.08 -4.70 -2.94
N SER A 90 -4.38 -4.49 -2.84
CA SER A 90 -5.39 -5.55 -2.87
C SER A 90 -6.33 -5.41 -4.07
N TYR A 91 -5.80 -5.00 -5.22
CA TYR A 91 -6.56 -4.82 -6.44
C TYR A 91 -7.35 -6.07 -6.79
N ASP A 92 -8.64 -5.93 -7.07
CA ASP A 92 -9.55 -7.06 -7.17
C ASP A 92 -10.32 -7.16 -8.50
N ILE A 93 -9.95 -6.37 -9.50
CA ILE A 93 -10.54 -6.49 -10.82
C ILE A 93 -9.81 -7.58 -11.60
N HIS A 94 -10.29 -8.81 -11.48
CA HIS A 94 -9.62 -10.01 -11.98
C HIS A 94 -9.28 -9.94 -13.48
N GLY A 95 -10.19 -9.42 -14.29
CA GLY A 95 -9.99 -9.31 -15.73
C GLY A 95 -8.89 -8.35 -16.15
N ASP A 96 -8.52 -7.41 -15.27
CA ASP A 96 -7.56 -6.36 -15.57
C ASP A 96 -6.18 -6.60 -14.92
N LEU A 97 -5.99 -7.69 -14.20
CA LEU A 97 -4.74 -7.97 -13.49
C LEU A 97 -3.52 -8.02 -14.41
N ALA A 98 -3.64 -8.68 -15.55
CA ALA A 98 -2.55 -8.79 -16.52
C ALA A 98 -2.18 -7.42 -17.08
N ASP A 99 -3.17 -6.58 -17.34
CA ASP A 99 -2.96 -5.22 -17.84
C ASP A 99 -2.30 -4.34 -16.78
N LEU A 100 -2.73 -4.46 -15.54
CA LEU A 100 -2.10 -3.75 -14.42
C LEU A 100 -0.63 -4.13 -14.29
N ARG A 101 -0.32 -5.41 -14.35
CA ARG A 101 1.07 -5.89 -14.31
C ARG A 101 1.89 -5.31 -15.46
N ARG A 102 1.36 -5.34 -16.68
CA ARG A 102 2.05 -4.77 -17.84
C ARG A 102 2.28 -3.26 -17.72
N ARG A 103 1.36 -2.55 -17.08
CA ARG A 103 1.48 -1.11 -16.83
C ARG A 103 2.55 -0.79 -15.79
N LEU A 104 2.58 -1.53 -14.69
CA LEU A 104 3.45 -1.22 -13.56
C LEU A 104 4.86 -1.79 -13.67
N ASP A 105 5.05 -2.92 -14.35
CA ASP A 105 6.35 -3.59 -14.43
C ASP A 105 7.48 -2.69 -14.98
N PRO A 106 7.30 -2.00 -16.13
CA PRO A 106 8.36 -1.12 -16.64
C PRO A 106 8.65 0.06 -15.70
N VAL A 107 7.63 0.61 -15.05
CA VAL A 107 7.80 1.71 -14.10
C VAL A 107 8.58 1.25 -12.89
N ALA A 108 8.25 0.09 -12.34
CA ALA A 108 8.97 -0.50 -11.21
C ALA A 108 10.43 -0.77 -11.55
N ARG A 109 10.71 -1.37 -12.70
CA ARG A 109 12.08 -1.66 -13.17
C ARG A 109 12.89 -0.40 -13.36
N GLU A 110 12.32 0.63 -13.97
CA GLU A 110 13.00 1.90 -14.23
C GLU A 110 13.42 2.61 -12.94
N HIS A 111 12.63 2.48 -11.88
CA HIS A 111 12.85 3.20 -10.62
C HIS A 111 13.38 2.32 -9.49
N GLY A 112 13.77 1.08 -9.78
CA GLY A 112 14.34 0.17 -8.78
C GLY A 112 13.38 -0.21 -7.67
N ALA A 113 12.08 -0.29 -7.97
CA ALA A 113 11.04 -0.62 -7.03
C ALA A 113 10.32 -1.91 -7.41
N ALA A 114 9.56 -2.47 -6.49
CA ALA A 114 8.74 -3.66 -6.69
C ALA A 114 7.29 -3.36 -6.34
N ALA A 115 6.36 -3.93 -7.10
CA ALA A 115 4.94 -3.88 -6.83
C ALA A 115 4.41 -5.29 -6.59
N VAL A 116 3.76 -5.50 -5.45
CA VAL A 116 2.98 -6.70 -5.17
C VAL A 116 1.52 -6.35 -5.38
N ILE A 117 0.92 -6.88 -6.43
CA ILE A 117 -0.47 -6.60 -6.78
C ILE A 117 -1.39 -7.72 -6.30
N SER A 118 -2.61 -7.35 -5.94
CA SER A 118 -3.65 -8.30 -5.54
C SER A 118 -3.28 -9.17 -4.34
N ALA A 119 -2.65 -8.55 -3.36
CA ALA A 119 -2.24 -9.20 -2.12
C ALA A 119 -3.34 -9.13 -1.05
N GLY A 120 -4.59 -9.43 -1.44
CA GLY A 120 -5.73 -9.48 -0.55
C GLY A 120 -6.11 -10.91 -0.17
N TRP A 121 -7.38 -11.12 0.11
CA TRP A 121 -7.93 -12.44 0.35
C TRP A 121 -8.29 -13.13 -0.97
N ASP A 122 -9.09 -12.48 -1.81
CA ASP A 122 -9.52 -12.94 -3.14
C ASP A 122 -9.54 -11.76 -4.12
N PRO A 123 -8.60 -11.65 -5.05
CA PRO A 123 -7.42 -12.51 -5.21
C PRO A 123 -6.36 -12.31 -4.13
N GLY A 124 -5.58 -13.35 -3.88
CA GLY A 124 -4.50 -13.33 -2.92
C GLY A 124 -4.37 -14.64 -2.19
N THR A 125 -4.65 -14.66 -0.89
CA THR A 125 -4.47 -15.83 -0.03
C THR A 125 -5.30 -17.03 -0.48
N ASP A 126 -6.56 -16.84 -0.86
CA ASP A 126 -7.40 -17.93 -1.31
C ASP A 126 -6.94 -18.55 -2.63
N SER A 127 -6.33 -17.74 -3.50
CA SER A 127 -5.76 -18.23 -4.76
C SER A 127 -4.62 -19.21 -4.50
N ILE A 128 -3.78 -18.93 -3.51
CA ILE A 128 -2.70 -19.83 -3.09
C ILE A 128 -3.28 -21.11 -2.48
N ILE A 129 -4.28 -21.00 -1.63
CA ILE A 129 -4.94 -22.15 -1.01
C ILE A 129 -5.57 -23.04 -2.08
N ARG A 130 -6.26 -22.47 -3.06
CA ARG A 130 -6.83 -23.24 -4.18
C ARG A 130 -5.74 -24.01 -4.93
N ALA A 131 -4.65 -23.34 -5.27
CA ALA A 131 -3.54 -23.97 -5.99
C ALA A 131 -2.90 -25.13 -5.21
N LEU A 132 -2.90 -25.06 -3.87
CA LEU A 132 -2.38 -26.11 -3.02
C LEU A 132 -3.35 -27.31 -2.89
N LEU A 133 -4.64 -27.11 -3.18
CA LEU A 133 -5.66 -28.17 -3.08
C LEU A 133 -5.90 -28.89 -4.40
N GLU A 134 -5.42 -28.40 -5.52
CA GLU A 134 -5.45 -29.03 -6.84
C GLU A 134 -4.34 -30.05 -7.03
#